data_9efa1b97684ce53140c3852646ce5596
#
_entry.id   9efa1b97684ce53140c3852646ce5596
#
_cell.length_a   1.000
_cell.length_b   1.000
_cell.length_c   1.000
_cell.angle_alpha   90.00
_cell.angle_beta   90.00
_cell.angle_gamma   90.00
#
_symmetry.space_group_name_H-M   'P 1'
#
loop_
_entity.id
_entity.type
_entity.pdbx_description
1 polymer ?
#
loop_
_entity_poly.entity_id
_entity_poly.type
_entity_poly.pdbx_seq_one_letter_code
_entity_poly.pdbx_strand_id
1 'polypeptide(L)'
;MLLSALSAVAALSFATPPAPLAPDTTRYPVLNHGRLAGEMVVIRDGSSVVVRYIYVDRNRGQRIEMRYRVSPSGDVIASERRTIGTDGVAGEPTFRYEVAGDSARVTGPSANGPLTRVTKAEPGQFFRTGGIPFDDALLAQFLLRQPDRTAKLLPQGRARLEIIADTALSLGGARQRLRLAMIHTQGSNPSGVWLDERGGFAASTVEWFMAIRPGLESAMPTLRAIEMAWRMKQAEALSQRLTKPANGPIVIRNGDVFDSERGVVMPRSGTALSHFRA
;
A
#
# COMPACT_ATOMS: atom_id res chain seq x y z
N MET A 1 -13.63 -79.17 27.91
CA MET A 1 -13.91 -78.07 26.96
C MET A 1 -13.42 -76.82 27.52
N LEU A 2 -12.21 -76.40 27.09
CA LEU A 2 -11.57 -75.11 27.52
C LEU A 2 -11.83 -74.11 26.36
N LEU A 3 -12.53 -72.97 26.66
CA LEU A 3 -12.67 -71.87 25.74
C LEU A 3 -11.49 -70.89 26.05
N SER A 4 -10.64 -70.70 25.04
CA SER A 4 -9.60 -69.66 25.04
C SER A 4 -10.21 -68.37 24.50
N ALA A 5 -10.27 -67.32 25.31
CA ALA A 5 -10.64 -65.96 24.91
C ALA A 5 -9.39 -65.26 24.35
N LEU A 6 -9.40 -64.91 23.04
CA LEU A 6 -8.40 -64.02 22.41
C LEU A 6 -8.80 -62.59 22.68
N SER A 7 -8.01 -61.86 23.45
CA SER A 7 -8.13 -60.39 23.61
C SER A 7 -7.36 -59.70 22.49
N ALA A 8 -8.07 -59.04 21.59
CA ALA A 8 -7.47 -58.17 20.56
C ALA A 8 -7.17 -56.77 21.18
N VAL A 9 -5.90 -56.44 21.32
CA VAL A 9 -5.45 -55.08 21.68
C VAL A 9 -5.40 -54.23 20.41
N ALA A 10 -6.35 -53.31 20.27
CA ALA A 10 -6.34 -52.30 19.20
C ALA A 10 -5.28 -51.24 19.53
N ALA A 11 -4.22 -51.20 18.75
CA ALA A 11 -3.20 -50.12 18.82
C ALA A 11 -3.77 -48.84 18.20
N LEU A 12 -4.08 -47.85 19.03
CA LEU A 12 -4.41 -46.47 18.62
C LEU A 12 -3.12 -45.79 18.10
N SER A 13 -2.99 -45.73 16.78
CA SER A 13 -1.94 -44.88 16.16
C SER A 13 -2.34 -43.43 16.30
N PHE A 14 -1.68 -42.70 17.20
CA PHE A 14 -1.75 -41.26 17.26
C PHE A 14 -1.00 -40.71 16.04
N ALA A 15 -1.75 -40.12 15.09
CA ALA A 15 -1.17 -39.38 13.99
C ALA A 15 -0.40 -38.17 14.58
N THR A 16 0.90 -38.14 14.34
CA THR A 16 1.74 -36.98 14.71
C THR A 16 1.19 -35.73 14.00
N PRO A 17 0.91 -34.63 14.69
CA PRO A 17 0.45 -33.41 14.03
C PRO A 17 1.49 -32.98 12.98
N PRO A 18 1.08 -32.47 11.81
CA PRO A 18 1.99 -32.01 10.79
C PRO A 18 2.91 -30.95 11.37
N ALA A 19 4.21 -31.03 11.04
CA ALA A 19 5.20 -30.03 11.44
C ALA A 19 4.74 -28.63 10.95
N PRO A 20 4.91 -27.58 11.77
CA PRO A 20 4.57 -26.24 11.34
C PRO A 20 5.32 -25.90 10.06
N LEU A 21 4.60 -25.36 9.06
CA LEU A 21 5.21 -24.90 7.81
C LEU A 21 6.21 -23.80 8.12
N ALA A 22 7.39 -23.86 7.52
CA ALA A 22 8.38 -22.79 7.64
C ALA A 22 7.78 -21.47 7.10
N PRO A 23 8.13 -20.32 7.71
CA PRO A 23 7.69 -19.03 7.23
C PRO A 23 8.05 -18.81 5.76
N ASP A 24 7.07 -18.36 4.95
CA ASP A 24 7.31 -17.96 3.56
C ASP A 24 7.87 -16.53 3.53
N THR A 25 9.07 -16.37 2.96
CA THR A 25 9.75 -15.08 2.85
C THR A 25 9.93 -14.68 1.41
N THR A 26 9.35 -13.55 1.02
CA THR A 26 9.54 -12.94 -0.30
C THR A 26 10.27 -11.60 -0.17
N ARG A 27 11.32 -11.40 -0.96
CA ARG A 27 12.09 -10.15 -1.03
C ARG A 27 11.80 -9.43 -2.33
N TYR A 28 11.38 -8.19 -2.22
CA TYR A 28 11.07 -7.30 -3.35
C TYR A 28 12.14 -6.22 -3.42
N PRO A 29 12.96 -6.13 -4.47
CA PRO A 29 13.84 -4.99 -4.67
C PRO A 29 13.01 -3.71 -4.74
N VAL A 30 13.50 -2.65 -4.09
CA VAL A 30 12.97 -1.30 -4.18
C VAL A 30 13.89 -0.49 -5.07
N LEU A 31 13.34 0.00 -6.18
CA LEU A 31 14.07 0.72 -7.21
C LEU A 31 13.75 2.21 -7.17
N ASN A 32 14.78 3.04 -7.28
CA ASN A 32 14.67 4.48 -7.53
C ASN A 32 15.25 4.79 -8.91
N HIS A 33 14.42 5.23 -9.85
CA HIS A 33 14.82 5.46 -11.23
C HIS A 33 15.59 4.28 -11.87
N GLY A 34 15.13 3.06 -11.58
CA GLY A 34 15.76 1.82 -12.09
C GLY A 34 17.01 1.37 -11.33
N ARG A 35 17.47 2.09 -10.31
CA ARG A 35 18.60 1.72 -9.45
C ARG A 35 18.11 1.12 -8.15
N LEU A 36 18.79 0.08 -7.67
CA LEU A 36 18.48 -0.50 -6.37
C LEU A 36 18.68 0.54 -5.26
N ALA A 37 17.61 0.84 -4.54
CA ALA A 37 17.59 1.79 -3.43
C ALA A 37 17.31 1.12 -2.08
N GLY A 38 16.78 -0.10 -2.09
CA GLY A 38 16.43 -0.82 -0.89
C GLY A 38 15.67 -2.11 -1.17
N GLU A 39 14.98 -2.60 -0.16
CA GLU A 39 14.16 -3.80 -0.28
C GLU A 39 12.87 -3.70 0.54
N MET A 40 11.86 -4.45 0.12
CA MET A 40 10.70 -4.79 0.91
C MET A 40 10.68 -6.30 1.13
N VAL A 41 10.77 -6.72 2.39
CA VAL A 41 10.76 -8.13 2.79
C VAL A 41 9.40 -8.44 3.39
N VAL A 42 8.71 -9.43 2.84
CA VAL A 42 7.41 -9.92 3.32
C VAL A 42 7.59 -11.32 3.87
N ILE A 43 7.29 -11.50 5.15
CA ILE A 43 7.38 -12.78 5.87
C ILE A 43 5.97 -13.18 6.26
N ARG A 44 5.52 -14.37 5.83
CA ARG A 44 4.22 -14.95 6.19
C ARG A 44 4.42 -16.18 7.04
N ASP A 45 3.71 -16.20 8.17
CA ASP A 45 3.70 -17.34 9.09
C ASP A 45 2.25 -17.51 9.62
N GLY A 46 1.53 -18.46 9.04
CA GLY A 46 0.12 -18.65 9.33
C GLY A 46 -0.70 -17.39 9.10
N SER A 47 -1.34 -16.87 10.14
CA SER A 47 -2.12 -15.62 10.10
C SER A 47 -1.28 -14.36 10.29
N SER A 48 0.02 -14.48 10.55
CA SER A 48 0.93 -13.36 10.76
C SER A 48 1.62 -12.97 9.46
N VAL A 49 1.67 -11.66 9.17
CA VAL A 49 2.45 -11.11 8.06
C VAL A 49 3.31 -9.98 8.60
N VAL A 50 4.62 -10.10 8.44
CA VAL A 50 5.57 -9.05 8.79
C VAL A 50 6.17 -8.48 7.51
N VAL A 51 6.14 -7.17 7.36
CA VAL A 51 6.71 -6.47 6.20
C VAL A 51 7.74 -5.47 6.68
N ARG A 52 8.97 -5.64 6.23
CA ARG A 52 10.06 -4.67 6.45
C ARG A 52 10.30 -3.92 5.15
N TYR A 53 10.07 -2.63 5.16
CA TYR A 53 10.28 -1.76 4.00
C TYR A 53 11.37 -0.76 4.31
N ILE A 54 12.51 -0.91 3.63
CA ILE A 54 13.72 -0.12 3.87
C ILE A 54 14.22 0.38 2.54
N TYR A 55 14.37 1.70 2.40
CA TYR A 55 15.08 2.28 1.29
C TYR A 55 15.88 3.51 1.73
N VAL A 56 16.91 3.84 0.95
CA VAL A 56 17.77 5.00 1.17
C VAL A 56 17.97 5.73 -0.15
N ASP A 57 17.70 7.05 -0.15
CA ASP A 57 18.04 7.98 -1.20
C ASP A 57 18.72 9.21 -0.60
N ARG A 58 19.96 9.48 -0.99
CA ARG A 58 20.75 10.63 -0.51
C ARG A 58 20.77 10.75 1.02
N ASN A 59 21.02 9.65 1.72
CA ASN A 59 20.99 9.52 3.17
C ASN A 59 19.62 9.80 3.83
N ARG A 60 18.55 9.82 3.06
CA ARG A 60 17.16 9.87 3.53
C ARG A 60 16.44 8.61 3.09
N GLY A 61 15.41 8.26 3.80
CA GLY A 61 14.62 7.11 3.42
C GLY A 61 13.69 6.67 4.53
N GLN A 62 12.89 5.67 4.23
CA GLN A 62 12.01 5.07 5.21
C GLN A 62 12.58 3.75 5.69
N ARG A 63 12.42 3.51 6.97
CA ARG A 63 12.75 2.26 7.63
C ARG A 63 11.53 1.87 8.46
N ILE A 64 10.65 1.08 7.89
CA ILE A 64 9.35 0.76 8.47
C ILE A 64 9.21 -0.76 8.60
N GLU A 65 8.72 -1.20 9.75
CA GLU A 65 8.19 -2.55 9.95
C GLU A 65 6.69 -2.46 10.18
N MET A 66 5.95 -3.21 9.37
CA MET A 66 4.52 -3.44 9.55
C MET A 66 4.30 -4.87 9.98
N ARG A 67 3.48 -5.07 10.99
CA ARG A 67 3.01 -6.39 11.42
C ARG A 67 1.50 -6.44 11.23
N TYR A 68 1.03 -7.48 10.57
CA TYR A 68 -0.39 -7.70 10.36
C TYR A 68 -0.79 -9.05 10.93
N ARG A 69 -2.00 -9.12 11.46
CA ARG A 69 -2.71 -10.37 11.70
C ARG A 69 -3.90 -10.40 10.76
N VAL A 70 -4.01 -11.47 9.99
CA VAL A 70 -5.09 -11.65 9.03
C VAL A 70 -6.01 -12.78 9.47
N SER A 71 -7.31 -12.60 9.23
CA SER A 71 -8.30 -13.65 9.45
C SER A 71 -8.19 -14.75 8.38
N PRO A 72 -8.87 -15.89 8.55
CA PRO A 72 -8.96 -16.92 7.51
C PRO A 72 -9.59 -16.41 6.20
N SER A 73 -10.43 -15.36 6.25
CA SER A 73 -10.99 -14.69 5.06
C SER A 73 -9.99 -13.73 4.41
N GLY A 74 -8.79 -13.52 5.00
CA GLY A 74 -7.77 -12.61 4.51
C GLY A 74 -7.98 -11.15 4.90
N ASP A 75 -8.85 -10.87 5.89
CA ASP A 75 -9.08 -9.51 6.37
C ASP A 75 -8.05 -9.15 7.45
N VAL A 76 -7.55 -7.92 7.41
CA VAL A 76 -6.64 -7.42 8.44
C VAL A 76 -7.42 -7.17 9.71
N ILE A 77 -7.17 -7.97 10.75
CA ILE A 77 -7.81 -7.87 12.07
C ILE A 77 -6.93 -7.20 13.13
N ALA A 78 -5.63 -7.11 12.87
CA ALA A 78 -4.72 -6.28 13.66
C ALA A 78 -3.56 -5.81 12.79
N SER A 79 -3.02 -4.64 13.10
CA SER A 79 -1.78 -4.17 12.51
C SER A 79 -1.01 -3.24 13.45
N GLU A 80 0.32 -3.27 13.32
CA GLU A 80 1.23 -2.36 14.01
C GLU A 80 2.23 -1.78 13.03
N ARG A 81 2.50 -0.48 13.16
CA ARG A 81 3.58 0.18 12.43
C ARG A 81 4.68 0.58 13.39
N ARG A 82 5.92 0.26 13.04
CA ARG A 82 7.12 0.56 13.81
C ARG A 82 8.16 1.25 12.91
N THR A 83 8.98 2.11 13.49
CA THR A 83 10.19 2.61 12.82
C THR A 83 11.33 1.65 13.13
N ILE A 84 12.15 1.32 12.13
CA ILE A 84 13.36 0.53 12.30
C ILE A 84 14.52 1.49 12.51
N GLY A 85 15.24 1.31 13.61
CA GLY A 85 16.45 2.08 13.92
C GLY A 85 17.61 1.81 12.94
N THR A 86 18.69 2.57 13.06
CA THR A 86 19.91 2.37 12.26
C THR A 86 20.63 1.07 12.61
N ASP A 87 20.39 0.54 13.80
CA ASP A 87 20.83 -0.77 14.28
C ASP A 87 20.02 -1.95 13.69
N GLY A 88 18.98 -1.65 12.89
CA GLY A 88 18.10 -2.64 12.28
C GLY A 88 17.00 -3.17 13.22
N VAL A 89 16.90 -2.63 14.44
CA VAL A 89 15.89 -3.03 15.43
C VAL A 89 14.62 -2.21 15.25
N ALA A 90 13.46 -2.89 15.26
CA ALA A 90 12.18 -2.20 15.24
C ALA A 90 11.85 -1.64 16.64
N GLY A 91 11.57 -0.35 16.69
CA GLY A 91 11.18 0.34 17.93
C GLY A 91 9.75 0.04 18.37
N GLU A 92 9.24 0.85 19.31
CA GLU A 92 7.86 0.77 19.76
C GLU A 92 6.86 1.10 18.64
N PRO A 93 5.66 0.52 18.67
CA PRO A 93 4.63 0.82 17.67
C PRO A 93 4.23 2.29 17.70
N THR A 94 4.30 2.93 16.55
CA THR A 94 3.77 4.30 16.34
C THR A 94 2.28 4.30 16.00
N PHE A 95 1.78 3.20 15.41
CA PHE A 95 0.37 2.95 15.18
C PHE A 95 0.01 1.53 15.56
N ARG A 96 -1.20 1.37 16.09
CA ARG A 96 -1.83 0.07 16.37
C ARG A 96 -3.27 0.07 15.91
N TYR A 97 -3.69 -1.03 15.33
CA TYR A 97 -5.07 -1.33 15.01
C TYR A 97 -5.39 -2.73 15.48
N GLU A 98 -6.55 -2.91 16.06
CA GLU A 98 -7.01 -4.23 16.52
C GLU A 98 -8.54 -4.30 16.50
N VAL A 99 -9.07 -5.42 16.03
CA VAL A 99 -10.47 -5.80 16.16
C VAL A 99 -10.60 -6.81 17.29
N ALA A 100 -11.43 -6.49 18.25
CA ALA A 100 -11.76 -7.35 19.39
C ALA A 100 -13.28 -7.39 19.57
N GLY A 101 -13.90 -8.54 19.27
CA GLY A 101 -15.35 -8.69 19.22
C GLY A 101 -15.98 -7.73 18.21
N ASP A 102 -16.90 -6.90 18.67
CA ASP A 102 -17.62 -5.89 17.86
C ASP A 102 -16.94 -4.51 17.85
N SER A 103 -15.73 -4.40 18.39
CA SER A 103 -15.01 -3.14 18.54
C SER A 103 -13.73 -3.12 17.70
N ALA A 104 -13.48 -2.00 17.04
CA ALA A 104 -12.22 -1.68 16.36
C ALA A 104 -11.50 -0.55 17.11
N ARG A 105 -10.29 -0.82 17.55
CA ARG A 105 -9.43 0.12 18.28
C ARG A 105 -8.29 0.59 17.40
N VAL A 106 -8.10 1.90 17.30
CA VAL A 106 -7.00 2.54 16.59
C VAL A 106 -6.24 3.43 17.56
N THR A 107 -4.93 3.20 17.70
CA THR A 107 -4.04 4.06 18.47
C THR A 107 -2.98 4.64 17.53
N GLY A 108 -2.77 5.94 17.55
CA GLY A 108 -1.79 6.63 16.72
C GLY A 108 -1.33 7.94 17.34
N PRO A 109 -0.36 8.62 16.74
CA PRO A 109 0.17 9.88 17.24
C PRO A 109 -0.88 10.99 17.15
N SER A 110 -0.84 11.88 18.13
CA SER A 110 -1.55 13.16 18.09
C SER A 110 -0.64 14.26 18.66
N ALA A 111 -1.07 15.52 18.55
CA ALA A 111 -0.30 16.65 19.09
C ALA A 111 -0.02 16.54 20.60
N ASN A 112 -0.88 15.85 21.34
CA ASN A 112 -0.80 15.70 22.80
C ASN A 112 -0.38 14.27 23.24
N GLY A 113 0.32 13.54 22.39
CA GLY A 113 0.72 12.15 22.65
C GLY A 113 -0.20 11.12 21.93
N PRO A 114 -0.01 9.82 22.18
CA PRO A 114 -0.81 8.79 21.54
C PRO A 114 -2.30 8.94 21.87
N LEU A 115 -3.14 8.93 20.82
CA LEU A 115 -4.60 8.97 20.93
C LEU A 115 -5.18 7.62 20.53
N THR A 116 -6.03 7.07 21.40
CA THR A 116 -6.80 5.86 21.11
C THR A 116 -8.25 6.23 20.76
N ARG A 117 -8.72 5.73 19.64
CA ARG A 117 -10.11 5.79 19.20
C ARG A 117 -10.69 4.39 19.17
N VAL A 118 -11.89 4.24 19.68
CA VAL A 118 -12.65 2.99 19.61
C VAL A 118 -13.92 3.25 18.83
N THR A 119 -14.18 2.41 17.84
CA THR A 119 -15.39 2.46 17.02
C THR A 119 -16.00 1.07 16.95
N LYS A 120 -17.25 0.96 16.52
CA LYS A 120 -17.86 -0.33 16.21
C LYS A 120 -17.12 -0.97 15.04
N ALA A 121 -16.77 -2.24 15.16
CA ALA A 121 -16.28 -3.03 14.03
C ALA A 121 -17.47 -3.39 13.13
N GLU A 122 -17.41 -3.02 11.86
CA GLU A 122 -18.45 -3.28 10.87
C GLU A 122 -17.88 -4.08 9.71
N PRO A 123 -18.64 -4.98 9.08
CA PRO A 123 -18.23 -5.60 7.82
C PRO A 123 -17.90 -4.54 6.77
N GLY A 124 -16.94 -4.83 5.89
CA GLY A 124 -16.56 -3.89 4.84
C GLY A 124 -15.70 -2.71 5.30
N GLN A 125 -15.15 -2.75 6.52
CA GLN A 125 -14.17 -1.78 7.02
C GLN A 125 -12.75 -2.27 6.78
N PHE A 126 -11.86 -1.34 6.46
CA PHE A 126 -10.42 -1.60 6.35
C PHE A 126 -9.64 -0.52 7.07
N PHE A 127 -8.63 -0.92 7.85
CA PHE A 127 -7.70 0.02 8.45
C PHE A 127 -6.49 0.23 7.55
N ARG A 128 -6.24 1.49 7.19
CA ARG A 128 -5.11 1.88 6.36
C ARG A 128 -4.20 2.82 7.13
N THR A 129 -2.96 2.40 7.38
CA THR A 129 -1.92 3.30 7.89
C THR A 129 -1.33 4.16 6.77
N GLY A 130 -1.23 3.59 5.58
CA GLY A 130 -0.48 4.13 4.46
C GLY A 130 1.03 4.09 4.69
N GLY A 131 1.79 4.28 3.65
CA GLY A 131 3.23 4.51 3.72
C GLY A 131 4.12 3.38 3.24
N ILE A 132 3.58 2.20 2.95
CA ILE A 132 4.32 1.14 2.26
C ILE A 132 3.49 0.55 1.11
N PRO A 133 4.12 0.09 0.02
CA PRO A 133 3.41 -0.48 -1.14
C PRO A 133 2.55 -1.70 -0.81
N PHE A 134 2.93 -2.46 0.21
CA PHE A 134 2.20 -3.65 0.62
C PHE A 134 0.84 -3.34 1.28
N ASP A 135 0.68 -2.19 1.93
CA ASP A 135 -0.62 -1.73 2.45
C ASP A 135 -1.65 -1.59 1.33
N ASP A 136 -1.22 -1.04 0.19
CA ASP A 136 -2.10 -0.88 -0.97
C ASP A 136 -2.47 -2.23 -1.59
N ALA A 137 -1.56 -3.20 -1.58
CA ALA A 137 -1.87 -4.55 -2.02
C ALA A 137 -2.90 -5.25 -1.12
N LEU A 138 -2.76 -5.15 0.21
CA LEU A 138 -3.73 -5.69 1.15
C LEU A 138 -5.10 -5.04 1.00
N LEU A 139 -5.14 -3.71 0.83
CA LEU A 139 -6.37 -2.98 0.58
C LEU A 139 -7.00 -3.39 -0.77
N ALA A 140 -6.21 -3.53 -1.83
CA ALA A 140 -6.71 -3.99 -3.11
C ALA A 140 -7.30 -5.40 -3.04
N GLN A 141 -6.63 -6.33 -2.35
CA GLN A 141 -7.13 -7.68 -2.12
C GLN A 141 -8.44 -7.66 -1.34
N PHE A 142 -8.54 -6.82 -0.31
CA PHE A 142 -9.77 -6.64 0.45
C PHE A 142 -10.91 -6.14 -0.45
N LEU A 143 -10.66 -5.07 -1.23
CA LEU A 143 -11.64 -4.46 -2.13
C LEU A 143 -12.09 -5.40 -3.26
N LEU A 144 -11.20 -6.25 -3.76
CA LEU A 144 -11.56 -7.27 -4.76
C LEU A 144 -12.58 -8.28 -4.25
N ARG A 145 -12.64 -8.52 -2.93
CA ARG A 145 -13.63 -9.42 -2.31
C ARG A 145 -14.96 -8.73 -2.00
N GLN A 146 -15.01 -7.39 -2.01
CA GLN A 146 -16.25 -6.64 -1.79
C GLN A 146 -17.12 -6.63 -3.06
N PRO A 147 -18.45 -6.79 -2.95
CA PRO A 147 -19.33 -6.85 -4.12
C PRO A 147 -19.24 -5.61 -5.03
N ASP A 148 -19.12 -4.43 -4.44
CA ASP A 148 -19.05 -3.14 -5.14
C ASP A 148 -17.62 -2.58 -5.22
N ARG A 149 -16.63 -3.35 -4.78
CA ARG A 149 -15.23 -2.93 -4.68
C ARG A 149 -15.03 -1.63 -3.91
N THR A 150 -15.85 -1.40 -2.89
CA THR A 150 -15.72 -0.25 -1.99
C THR A 150 -15.50 -0.69 -0.55
N ALA A 151 -14.93 0.19 0.25
CA ALA A 151 -14.74 -0.02 1.68
C ALA A 151 -14.82 1.28 2.45
N LYS A 152 -15.29 1.20 3.69
CA LYS A 152 -15.10 2.25 4.69
C LYS A 152 -13.67 2.14 5.22
N LEU A 153 -12.94 3.25 5.23
CA LEU A 153 -11.59 3.28 5.78
C LEU A 153 -11.60 3.75 7.23
N LEU A 154 -10.80 3.11 8.05
CA LEU A 154 -10.47 3.58 9.39
C LEU A 154 -9.10 4.26 9.38
N PRO A 155 -8.90 5.36 10.13
CA PRO A 155 -9.85 5.99 11.06
C PRO A 155 -10.95 6.81 10.37
N GLN A 156 -10.83 7.09 9.07
CA GLN A 156 -11.85 7.84 8.31
C GLN A 156 -11.71 7.63 6.81
N GLY A 157 -12.79 7.84 6.08
CA GLY A 157 -12.81 7.86 4.62
C GLY A 157 -13.44 6.64 4.00
N ARG A 158 -13.33 6.56 2.69
CA ARG A 158 -13.79 5.45 1.85
C ARG A 158 -12.72 5.16 0.80
N ALA A 159 -12.68 3.92 0.37
CA ALA A 159 -11.88 3.49 -0.77
C ALA A 159 -12.77 2.85 -1.83
N ARG A 160 -12.39 3.01 -3.09
CA ARG A 160 -12.95 2.31 -4.24
C ARG A 160 -11.82 1.79 -5.10
N LEU A 161 -11.97 0.57 -5.60
CA LEU A 161 -10.98 -0.04 -6.49
C LEU A 161 -11.51 -0.09 -7.92
N GLU A 162 -10.63 0.23 -8.86
CA GLU A 162 -10.86 0.16 -10.29
C GLU A 162 -9.74 -0.63 -10.96
N ILE A 163 -10.07 -1.64 -11.76
CA ILE A 163 -9.08 -2.36 -12.58
C ILE A 163 -8.92 -1.60 -13.89
N ILE A 164 -7.73 -1.07 -14.11
CA ILE A 164 -7.41 -0.20 -15.25
C ILE A 164 -6.81 -0.99 -16.41
N ALA A 165 -6.00 -1.97 -16.09
CA ALA A 165 -5.34 -2.79 -17.09
C ALA A 165 -5.30 -4.26 -16.64
N ASP A 166 -5.33 -5.14 -17.62
CA ASP A 166 -5.13 -6.56 -17.48
C ASP A 166 -4.20 -6.97 -18.63
N THR A 167 -2.93 -7.18 -18.31
CA THR A 167 -1.91 -7.39 -19.32
C THR A 167 -1.17 -8.70 -19.11
N ALA A 168 -0.79 -9.35 -20.19
CA ALA A 168 0.03 -10.55 -20.16
C ALA A 168 1.41 -10.21 -20.68
N LEU A 169 2.43 -10.47 -19.88
CA LEU A 169 3.83 -10.24 -20.20
C LEU A 169 4.56 -11.57 -20.38
N SER A 170 5.43 -11.65 -21.37
CA SER A 170 6.33 -12.79 -21.55
C SER A 170 7.66 -12.48 -20.90
N LEU A 171 7.97 -13.16 -19.79
CA LEU A 171 9.16 -12.94 -18.98
C LEU A 171 9.87 -14.26 -18.74
N GLY A 172 11.14 -14.36 -19.15
CA GLY A 172 11.93 -15.58 -18.99
C GLY A 172 11.28 -16.82 -19.67
N GLY A 173 10.52 -16.63 -20.75
CA GLY A 173 9.80 -17.71 -21.44
C GLY A 173 8.45 -18.10 -20.82
N ALA A 174 8.10 -17.55 -19.65
CA ALA A 174 6.81 -17.75 -19.02
C ALA A 174 5.86 -16.58 -19.27
N ARG A 175 4.59 -16.88 -19.52
CA ARG A 175 3.54 -15.85 -19.63
C ARG A 175 3.00 -15.54 -18.22
N GLN A 176 3.10 -14.29 -17.83
CA GLN A 176 2.58 -13.80 -16.56
C GLN A 176 1.49 -12.76 -16.82
N ARG A 177 0.33 -12.94 -16.20
CA ARG A 177 -0.78 -12.00 -16.28
C ARG A 177 -0.78 -11.11 -15.06
N LEU A 178 -0.80 -9.80 -15.28
CA LEU A 178 -0.79 -8.79 -14.24
C LEU A 178 -1.95 -7.82 -14.43
N ARG A 179 -2.57 -7.40 -13.34
CA ARG A 179 -3.66 -6.43 -13.33
C ARG A 179 -3.25 -5.18 -12.59
N LEU A 180 -3.44 -4.01 -13.21
CA LEU A 180 -3.29 -2.72 -12.54
C LEU A 180 -4.59 -2.37 -11.82
N ALA A 181 -4.53 -2.32 -10.51
CA ALA A 181 -5.61 -1.88 -9.64
C ALA A 181 -5.33 -0.46 -9.13
N MET A 182 -6.23 0.47 -9.40
CA MET A 182 -6.17 1.84 -8.87
C MET A 182 -7.11 1.97 -7.68
N ILE A 183 -6.58 2.44 -6.57
CA ILE A 183 -7.31 2.63 -5.32
C ILE A 183 -7.59 4.11 -5.17
N HIS A 184 -8.84 4.49 -5.31
CA HIS A 184 -9.34 5.85 -5.09
C HIS A 184 -9.71 6.01 -3.62
N THR A 185 -9.16 7.04 -2.98
CA THR A 185 -9.52 7.47 -1.62
C THR A 185 -10.02 8.92 -1.66
N GLN A 186 -10.14 9.57 -0.53
CA GLN A 186 -10.56 10.99 -0.48
C GLN A 186 -9.55 11.98 -1.10
N GLY A 187 -8.32 11.53 -1.35
CA GLY A 187 -7.29 12.34 -2.04
C GLY A 187 -7.50 12.36 -3.55
N SER A 188 -6.88 13.34 -4.22
CA SER A 188 -6.94 13.50 -5.68
C SER A 188 -6.09 12.48 -6.45
N ASN A 189 -5.09 11.88 -5.79
CA ASN A 189 -4.16 10.95 -6.43
C ASN A 189 -4.44 9.51 -5.98
N PRO A 190 -5.03 8.68 -6.85
CA PRO A 190 -5.23 7.27 -6.54
C PRO A 190 -3.90 6.52 -6.47
N SER A 191 -3.81 5.53 -5.56
CA SER A 191 -2.67 4.62 -5.45
C SER A 191 -2.80 3.51 -6.47
N GLY A 192 -1.73 3.22 -7.23
CA GLY A 192 -1.65 2.11 -8.16
C GLY A 192 -0.90 0.92 -7.56
N VAL A 193 -1.45 -0.28 -7.75
CA VAL A 193 -0.80 -1.54 -7.40
C VAL A 193 -1.02 -2.58 -8.48
N TRP A 194 0.06 -3.25 -8.87
CA TRP A 194 0.02 -4.38 -9.77
C TRP A 194 -0.16 -5.67 -8.98
N LEU A 195 -1.14 -6.44 -9.38
CA LEU A 195 -1.49 -7.73 -8.78
C LEU A 195 -1.35 -8.84 -9.81
N ASP A 196 -0.94 -10.03 -9.39
CA ASP A 196 -0.95 -11.22 -10.22
C ASP A 196 -2.37 -11.82 -10.33
N GLU A 197 -2.49 -12.93 -11.04
CA GLU A 197 -3.78 -13.62 -11.26
C GLU A 197 -4.47 -14.04 -9.96
N ARG A 198 -3.71 -14.36 -8.93
CA ARG A 198 -4.19 -14.76 -7.61
C ARG A 198 -4.47 -13.57 -6.69
N GLY A 199 -4.26 -12.33 -7.17
CA GLY A 199 -4.37 -11.12 -6.38
C GLY A 199 -3.15 -10.85 -5.50
N GLY A 200 -2.05 -11.58 -5.67
CA GLY A 200 -0.79 -11.35 -4.96
C GLY A 200 -0.11 -10.07 -5.43
N PHE A 201 0.64 -9.41 -4.53
CA PHE A 201 1.43 -8.24 -4.87
C PHE A 201 2.50 -8.58 -5.91
N ALA A 202 2.49 -7.86 -7.03
CA ALA A 202 3.48 -7.99 -8.09
C ALA A 202 4.41 -6.78 -8.18
N ALA A 203 3.86 -5.57 -8.18
CA ALA A 203 4.65 -4.34 -8.21
C ALA A 203 3.87 -3.14 -7.72
N SER A 204 4.61 -2.12 -7.28
CA SER A 204 4.17 -0.74 -7.16
C SER A 204 5.05 0.10 -8.08
N THR A 205 4.43 0.82 -9.02
CA THR A 205 5.15 1.60 -10.04
C THR A 205 5.06 3.09 -9.80
N VAL A 206 4.50 3.48 -8.62
CA VAL A 206 4.27 4.88 -8.27
C VAL A 206 5.59 5.57 -7.93
N GLU A 207 5.82 6.66 -8.67
CA GLU A 207 6.82 7.69 -8.38
C GLU A 207 8.28 7.21 -8.27
N TRP A 208 8.93 7.51 -7.15
CA TRP A 208 10.39 7.41 -7.04
C TRP A 208 10.85 6.05 -6.53
N PHE A 209 10.01 5.39 -5.71
CA PHE A 209 10.35 4.11 -5.08
C PHE A 209 9.39 3.00 -5.50
N MET A 210 9.86 2.21 -6.44
CA MET A 210 9.09 1.13 -7.03
C MET A 210 9.50 -0.20 -6.41
N ALA A 211 8.59 -0.87 -5.71
CA ALA A 211 8.80 -2.24 -5.25
C ALA A 211 8.31 -3.21 -6.33
N ILE A 212 9.10 -4.24 -6.63
CA ILE A 212 8.75 -5.20 -7.68
C ILE A 212 9.09 -6.63 -7.25
N ARG A 213 8.25 -7.58 -7.64
CA ARG A 213 8.48 -8.99 -7.39
C ARG A 213 9.71 -9.47 -8.19
N PRO A 214 10.60 -10.29 -7.59
CA PRO A 214 11.74 -10.87 -8.28
C PRO A 214 11.33 -11.56 -9.58
N GLY A 215 12.13 -11.35 -10.62
CA GLY A 215 11.87 -11.85 -11.97
C GLY A 215 10.92 -11.00 -12.83
N LEU A 216 10.38 -9.90 -12.27
CA LEU A 216 9.57 -8.92 -13.02
C LEU A 216 10.33 -7.61 -13.33
N GLU A 217 11.58 -7.49 -12.94
CA GLU A 217 12.35 -6.24 -13.01
C GLU A 217 12.40 -5.68 -14.43
N SER A 218 12.56 -6.55 -15.44
CA SER A 218 12.57 -6.15 -16.85
C SER A 218 11.22 -5.64 -17.36
N ALA A 219 10.12 -5.97 -16.69
CA ALA A 219 8.78 -5.48 -17.02
C ALA A 219 8.50 -4.07 -16.47
N MET A 220 9.30 -3.57 -15.52
CA MET A 220 9.05 -2.31 -14.83
C MET A 220 8.79 -1.13 -15.79
N PRO A 221 9.55 -0.91 -16.86
CA PRO A 221 9.28 0.19 -17.79
C PRO A 221 7.89 0.09 -18.42
N THR A 222 7.47 -1.12 -18.81
CA THR A 222 6.15 -1.38 -19.40
C THR A 222 5.03 -1.14 -18.41
N LEU A 223 5.14 -1.69 -17.19
CA LEU A 223 4.15 -1.50 -16.15
C LEU A 223 3.98 -0.02 -15.80
N ARG A 224 5.09 0.69 -15.65
CA ARG A 224 5.09 2.14 -15.42
C ARG A 224 4.46 2.91 -16.57
N ALA A 225 4.78 2.59 -17.80
CA ALA A 225 4.21 3.27 -18.97
C ALA A 225 2.68 3.14 -19.02
N ILE A 226 2.14 1.95 -18.74
CA ILE A 226 0.69 1.71 -18.69
C ILE A 226 0.04 2.58 -17.59
N GLU A 227 0.61 2.60 -16.39
CA GLU A 227 0.07 3.42 -15.29
C GLU A 227 0.16 4.91 -15.61
N MET A 228 1.28 5.38 -16.13
CA MET A 228 1.48 6.79 -16.48
C MET A 228 0.53 7.25 -17.58
N ALA A 229 0.29 6.43 -18.61
CA ALA A 229 -0.67 6.74 -19.66
C ALA A 229 -2.09 6.96 -19.09
N TRP A 230 -2.52 6.11 -18.16
CA TRP A 230 -3.79 6.32 -17.49
C TRP A 230 -3.80 7.59 -16.63
N ARG A 231 -2.75 7.84 -15.84
CA ARG A 231 -2.65 9.05 -15.00
C ARG A 231 -2.69 10.33 -15.83
N MET A 232 -1.98 10.35 -16.95
CA MET A 232 -1.99 11.50 -17.88
C MET A 232 -3.40 11.76 -18.43
N LYS A 233 -4.12 10.70 -18.85
CA LYS A 233 -5.51 10.84 -19.31
C LYS A 233 -6.44 11.40 -18.22
N GLN A 234 -6.27 10.95 -16.96
CA GLN A 234 -7.04 11.49 -15.85
C GLN A 234 -6.69 12.95 -15.56
N ALA A 235 -5.42 13.32 -15.60
CA ALA A 235 -4.96 14.69 -15.41
C ALA A 235 -5.48 15.62 -16.52
N GLU A 236 -5.46 15.17 -17.77
CA GLU A 236 -6.03 15.92 -18.89
C GLU A 236 -7.53 16.15 -18.73
N ALA A 237 -8.31 15.10 -18.42
CA ALA A 237 -9.74 15.22 -18.17
C ALA A 237 -10.06 16.15 -16.99
N LEU A 238 -9.24 16.11 -15.94
CA LEU A 238 -9.37 17.02 -14.80
C LEU A 238 -9.06 18.47 -15.20
N SER A 239 -7.99 18.68 -15.96
CA SER A 239 -7.60 19.99 -16.49
C SER A 239 -8.70 20.59 -17.34
N GLN A 240 -9.24 19.83 -18.30
CA GLN A 240 -10.35 20.29 -19.16
C GLN A 240 -11.58 20.70 -18.35
N ARG A 241 -11.89 20.00 -17.27
CA ARG A 241 -13.04 20.28 -16.41
C ARG A 241 -12.82 21.49 -15.49
N LEU A 242 -11.61 21.69 -14.98
CA LEU A 242 -11.32 22.70 -13.96
C LEU A 242 -10.73 23.99 -14.52
N THR A 243 -10.05 23.91 -15.67
CA THR A 243 -9.44 25.10 -16.28
C THR A 243 -10.51 26.01 -16.88
N LYS A 244 -10.54 27.24 -16.44
CA LYS A 244 -11.35 28.31 -17.04
C LYS A 244 -10.39 29.21 -17.82
N PRO A 245 -10.60 29.41 -19.14
CA PRO A 245 -9.81 30.35 -19.90
C PRO A 245 -9.91 31.74 -19.28
N ALA A 246 -8.81 32.43 -19.08
CA ALA A 246 -8.82 33.82 -18.68
C ALA A 246 -9.11 34.69 -19.91
N ASN A 247 -10.09 35.57 -19.82
CA ASN A 247 -10.45 36.52 -20.88
C ASN A 247 -9.58 37.77 -20.91
N GLY A 248 -8.38 37.69 -20.31
CA GLY A 248 -7.42 38.79 -20.22
C GLY A 248 -6.30 38.49 -19.23
N PRO A 249 -5.43 39.47 -18.94
CA PRO A 249 -4.36 39.32 -17.97
C PRO A 249 -4.91 38.96 -16.59
N ILE A 250 -4.29 37.98 -15.94
CA ILE A 250 -4.59 37.66 -14.53
C ILE A 250 -3.71 38.56 -13.66
N VAL A 251 -4.33 39.33 -12.80
CA VAL A 251 -3.63 40.21 -11.85
C VAL A 251 -3.82 39.66 -10.43
N ILE A 252 -2.74 39.33 -9.79
CA ILE A 252 -2.72 39.00 -8.36
C ILE A 252 -2.40 40.28 -7.61
N ARG A 253 -3.29 40.70 -6.69
CA ARG A 253 -3.14 41.92 -5.89
C ARG A 253 -3.03 41.57 -4.42
N ASN A 254 -2.37 42.46 -3.66
CA ASN A 254 -2.21 42.35 -2.20
C ASN A 254 -1.49 41.06 -1.75
N GLY A 255 -0.68 40.47 -2.60
CA GLY A 255 0.19 39.35 -2.26
C GLY A 255 1.60 39.83 -1.94
N ASP A 256 2.32 39.07 -1.12
CA ASP A 256 3.75 39.24 -0.95
C ASP A 256 4.47 38.57 -2.11
N VAL A 257 5.25 39.33 -2.87
CA VAL A 257 5.98 38.82 -4.05
C VAL A 257 7.44 38.68 -3.71
N PHE A 258 7.99 37.50 -3.84
CA PHE A 258 9.43 37.28 -3.71
C PHE A 258 10.13 37.63 -5.04
N ASP A 259 10.97 38.64 -5.00
CA ASP A 259 11.87 39.00 -6.09
C ASP A 259 13.13 38.13 -5.98
N SER A 260 13.25 37.12 -6.84
CA SER A 260 14.36 36.16 -6.83
C SER A 260 15.68 36.76 -7.33
N GLU A 261 15.66 37.87 -8.08
CA GLU A 261 16.87 38.54 -8.56
C GLU A 261 17.50 39.37 -7.46
N ARG A 262 16.67 40.02 -6.63
CA ARG A 262 17.10 40.87 -5.52
C ARG A 262 17.13 40.15 -4.19
N GLY A 263 16.52 38.95 -4.09
CA GLY A 263 16.44 38.22 -2.84
C GLY A 263 15.56 38.88 -1.76
N VAL A 264 14.58 39.70 -2.16
CA VAL A 264 13.72 40.44 -1.23
C VAL A 264 12.25 40.10 -1.41
N VAL A 265 11.49 40.24 -0.32
CA VAL A 265 10.03 40.15 -0.36
C VAL A 265 9.45 41.54 -0.51
N MET A 266 8.68 41.79 -1.54
CA MET A 266 7.90 43.01 -1.76
C MET A 266 6.49 42.81 -1.20
N PRO A 267 6.16 43.43 -0.05
CA PRO A 267 4.88 43.24 0.60
C PRO A 267 3.75 43.93 -0.17
N ARG A 268 2.54 43.33 -0.16
CA ARG A 268 1.31 43.89 -0.75
C ARG A 268 1.48 44.34 -2.20
N SER A 269 2.37 43.71 -2.92
CA SER A 269 2.63 44.02 -4.33
C SER A 269 1.59 43.35 -5.22
N GLY A 270 1.43 43.83 -6.44
CA GLY A 270 0.66 43.22 -7.48
C GLY A 270 1.57 42.66 -8.58
N THR A 271 1.30 41.50 -9.09
CA THR A 271 1.93 40.99 -10.30
C THR A 271 0.88 40.68 -11.35
N ALA A 272 1.15 41.01 -12.60
CA ALA A 272 0.31 40.69 -13.73
C ALA A 272 0.94 39.52 -14.51
N LEU A 273 0.20 38.45 -14.68
CA LEU A 273 0.60 37.33 -15.53
C LEU A 273 -0.02 37.57 -16.92
N SER A 274 0.78 38.00 -17.89
CA SER A 274 0.28 38.39 -19.22
C SER A 274 0.24 37.25 -20.23
N HIS A 275 0.89 36.12 -19.98
CA HIS A 275 0.90 34.98 -20.91
C HIS A 275 0.97 33.65 -20.14
N PHE A 276 -0.18 33.03 -19.89
CA PHE A 276 -0.28 31.58 -19.74
C PHE A 276 -0.66 31.01 -21.10
N ARG A 277 0.27 30.49 -21.85
CA ARG A 277 -0.05 29.51 -22.90
C ARG A 277 -0.08 28.13 -22.22
N ALA A 278 -1.28 27.51 -22.26
CA ALA A 278 -1.46 26.11 -21.91
C ALA A 278 -0.69 25.20 -22.87
#